data_58e874211e14e5fe0553cb99081f49e8
#
_entry.id   58e874211e14e5fe0553cb99081f49e8
#
_cell.length_a   1.000
_cell.length_b   1.000
_cell.length_c   1.000
_cell.angle_alpha   90.00
_cell.angle_beta   90.00
_cell.angle_gamma   90.00
#
_symmetry.space_group_name_H-M   'P 1'
#
loop_
_entity.id
_entity.type
_entity.pdbx_description
1 polymer ?
#
loop_
_entity_poly.entity_id
_entity_poly.type
_entity_poly.pdbx_seq_one_letter_code
_entity_poly.pdbx_strand_id
1 'polypeptide(L)'
;HVGMIYTRRASEAAPGDVTLQDRHTVGADFDFYTSQFLGQYNAQFEGFVLYHTDPVTGGDLSASERSSRGVRWSFPNDLIRVHSSHREFGEEWNPAVGFVERRGFRRHQPTLTIAPRPQNWQYIRQTEHEIFFEYLTDLDDRLLTRNIDITPLQLNFESGDRASFEVGRNFERLDSAFTIYGRGDDAIRIQPGVYESDKWSVSANTAGRRMLSGGVSYESSEFWGGDRDSVDLSGTIRSRNGMSLTANYQHNEVSLPQGDFDTNLLRLSWAWNLSPFTAITGNVQYDDLSNVVGVYARLRWIIQPGNDVFL
;
A
#
# COMPACT_ATOMS: atom_id res chain seq x y z
N HIS A 1 -17.15 18.79 5.57
CA HIS A 1 -17.57 18.30 4.27
C HIS A 1 -18.52 17.12 4.45
N VAL A 2 -19.53 17.01 3.59
CA VAL A 2 -20.43 15.86 3.50
C VAL A 2 -20.57 15.52 2.02
N GLY A 3 -20.41 14.25 1.68
CA GLY A 3 -20.50 13.73 0.30
C GLY A 3 -21.55 12.63 0.18
N MET A 4 -22.04 12.46 -1.03
CA MET A 4 -22.90 11.35 -1.41
C MET A 4 -22.44 10.78 -2.75
N ILE A 5 -22.54 9.49 -2.93
CA ILE A 5 -22.22 8.80 -4.17
C ILE A 5 -23.39 7.89 -4.58
N TYR A 6 -23.66 7.85 -5.87
CA TYR A 6 -24.53 6.87 -6.47
C TYR A 6 -23.90 6.35 -7.75
N THR A 7 -23.82 5.03 -7.88
CA THR A 7 -23.38 4.38 -9.12
C THR A 7 -24.36 3.31 -9.53
N ARG A 8 -24.49 3.09 -10.84
CA ARG A 8 -25.28 2.00 -11.41
C ARG A 8 -24.42 1.25 -12.43
N ARG A 9 -24.35 -0.05 -12.27
CA ARG A 9 -23.89 -0.95 -13.31
C ARG A 9 -25.11 -1.53 -14.02
N ALA A 10 -25.35 -1.10 -15.25
CA ALA A 10 -26.32 -1.72 -16.15
C ALA A 10 -25.62 -2.86 -16.90
N SER A 11 -26.25 -4.03 -16.96
CA SER A 11 -25.76 -5.19 -17.68
C SER A 11 -26.86 -5.69 -18.61
N GLU A 12 -26.54 -5.84 -19.87
CA GLU A 12 -27.42 -6.58 -20.79
C GLU A 12 -27.20 -8.07 -20.54
N ALA A 13 -28.05 -8.66 -19.73
CA ALA A 13 -28.04 -10.10 -19.48
C ALA A 13 -28.73 -10.85 -20.65
N ALA A 14 -28.16 -11.96 -21.06
CA ALA A 14 -28.90 -12.91 -21.89
C ALA A 14 -30.14 -13.42 -21.12
N PRO A 15 -31.26 -13.73 -21.78
CA PRO A 15 -32.43 -14.25 -21.10
C PRO A 15 -32.06 -15.48 -20.24
N GLY A 16 -32.27 -15.37 -18.91
CA GLY A 16 -31.95 -16.43 -17.95
C GLY A 16 -30.62 -16.29 -17.20
N ASP A 17 -29.77 -15.32 -17.55
CA ASP A 17 -28.54 -15.06 -16.81
C ASP A 17 -28.83 -14.04 -15.69
N VAL A 18 -29.02 -14.55 -14.48
CA VAL A 18 -29.26 -13.73 -13.27
C VAL A 18 -28.01 -13.06 -12.73
N THR A 19 -26.81 -13.43 -13.21
CA THR A 19 -25.53 -12.91 -12.69
C THR A 19 -25.20 -11.50 -13.16
N LEU A 20 -25.85 -11.03 -14.23
CA LEU A 20 -25.63 -9.75 -14.91
C LEU A 20 -26.78 -8.74 -14.70
N GLN A 21 -27.54 -8.84 -13.61
CA GLN A 21 -28.62 -7.88 -13.36
C GLN A 21 -28.06 -6.50 -12.93
N ASP A 22 -28.88 -5.46 -13.15
CA ASP A 22 -28.55 -4.08 -12.74
C ASP A 22 -28.27 -4.01 -11.24
N ARG A 23 -27.11 -3.45 -10.90
CA ARG A 23 -26.70 -3.26 -9.52
C ARG A 23 -26.50 -1.78 -9.23
N HIS A 24 -27.06 -1.34 -8.11
CA HIS A 24 -26.97 0.03 -7.64
C HIS A 24 -26.11 0.07 -6.38
N THR A 25 -25.20 1.04 -6.29
CA THR A 25 -24.43 1.32 -5.08
C THR A 25 -24.71 2.77 -4.66
N VAL A 26 -25.07 2.97 -3.41
CA VAL A 26 -25.30 4.26 -2.80
C VAL A 26 -24.43 4.41 -1.58
N GLY A 27 -23.94 5.61 -1.32
CA GLY A 27 -23.14 5.90 -0.14
C GLY A 27 -23.17 7.33 0.28
N ALA A 28 -22.74 7.54 1.51
CA ALA A 28 -22.53 8.84 2.10
C ALA A 28 -21.20 8.84 2.86
N ASP A 29 -20.56 9.98 2.89
CA ASP A 29 -19.35 10.24 3.66
C ASP A 29 -19.41 11.59 4.35
N PHE A 30 -18.58 11.73 5.37
CA PHE A 30 -18.30 13.03 5.99
C PHE A 30 -16.81 13.15 6.30
N ASP A 31 -16.32 14.38 6.25
CA ASP A 31 -14.97 14.78 6.63
C ASP A 31 -15.08 16.06 7.47
N PHE A 32 -14.66 15.96 8.70
CA PHE A 32 -14.58 17.09 9.64
C PHE A 32 -13.11 17.34 9.98
N TYR A 33 -12.61 18.51 9.62
CA TYR A 33 -11.27 18.97 9.93
C TYR A 33 -11.31 20.23 10.79
N THR A 34 -10.41 20.31 11.77
CA THR A 34 -10.19 21.51 12.58
C THR A 34 -8.69 21.72 12.83
N SER A 35 -8.27 22.98 12.83
CA SER A 35 -6.92 23.41 13.25
C SER A 35 -6.92 23.97 14.68
N GLN A 36 -8.03 23.90 15.39
CA GLN A 36 -8.21 24.46 16.74
C GLN A 36 -8.62 23.40 17.77
N PHE A 37 -8.34 22.13 17.50
CA PHE A 37 -8.56 21.07 18.47
C PHE A 37 -7.71 21.34 19.73
N LEU A 38 -8.31 21.32 20.91
CA LEU A 38 -7.67 21.74 22.16
C LEU A 38 -6.96 23.11 22.06
N GLY A 39 -7.49 24.00 21.21
CA GLY A 39 -7.06 25.38 21.06
C GLY A 39 -5.96 25.64 20.01
N GLN A 40 -5.16 24.64 19.60
CA GLN A 40 -4.03 24.86 18.68
C GLN A 40 -3.63 23.68 17.79
N TYR A 41 -4.28 22.54 17.91
CA TYR A 41 -3.88 21.33 17.20
C TYR A 41 -4.79 21.04 16.02
N ASN A 42 -4.22 20.37 15.01
CA ASN A 42 -4.97 19.81 13.91
C ASN A 42 -5.60 18.49 14.34
N ALA A 43 -6.87 18.30 13.98
CA ALA A 43 -7.56 17.02 14.11
C ALA A 43 -8.51 16.83 12.93
N GLN A 44 -8.66 15.60 12.48
CA GLN A 44 -9.55 15.22 11.40
C GLN A 44 -10.33 13.98 11.81
N PHE A 45 -11.63 13.99 11.51
CA PHE A 45 -12.51 12.86 11.74
C PHE A 45 -13.34 12.62 10.47
N GLU A 46 -13.26 11.42 9.93
CA GLU A 46 -13.90 11.02 8.69
C GLU A 46 -14.71 9.75 8.90
N GLY A 47 -15.75 9.59 8.10
CA GLY A 47 -16.51 8.35 8.08
C GLY A 47 -17.26 8.17 6.78
N PHE A 48 -17.56 6.93 6.45
CA PHE A 48 -18.34 6.58 5.28
C PHE A 48 -19.24 5.38 5.54
N VAL A 49 -20.31 5.30 4.77
CA VAL A 49 -21.14 4.11 4.62
C VAL A 49 -21.51 3.95 3.15
N LEU A 50 -21.37 2.74 2.66
CA LEU A 50 -21.75 2.33 1.31
C LEU A 50 -22.66 1.11 1.41
N TYR A 51 -23.64 1.04 0.51
CA TYR A 51 -24.59 -0.05 0.41
C TYR A 51 -24.87 -0.35 -1.06
N HIS A 52 -25.02 -1.64 -1.40
CA HIS A 52 -25.42 -2.04 -2.74
C HIS A 52 -26.69 -2.88 -2.73
N THR A 53 -27.45 -2.79 -3.82
CA THR A 53 -28.57 -3.70 -4.07
C THR A 53 -28.01 -5.06 -4.54
N ASP A 54 -28.68 -6.13 -4.15
CA ASP A 54 -28.43 -7.44 -4.70
C ASP A 54 -29.66 -7.94 -5.48
N PRO A 55 -29.62 -7.86 -6.81
CA PRO A 55 -30.72 -8.32 -7.63
C PRO A 55 -30.81 -9.87 -7.73
N VAL A 56 -29.75 -10.60 -7.37
CA VAL A 56 -29.66 -12.06 -7.55
C VAL A 56 -30.36 -12.82 -6.43
N THR A 57 -30.12 -12.44 -5.19
CA THR A 57 -30.65 -13.14 -4.00
C THR A 57 -32.05 -12.67 -3.58
N GLY A 58 -32.61 -11.69 -4.27
CA GLY A 58 -34.01 -11.27 -4.08
C GLY A 58 -34.29 -10.60 -2.74
N GLY A 59 -33.27 -10.22 -1.97
CA GLY A 59 -33.43 -9.51 -0.69
C GLY A 59 -33.28 -10.37 0.56
N ASP A 60 -32.88 -11.61 0.46
CA ASP A 60 -32.63 -12.51 1.61
C ASP A 60 -31.39 -12.08 2.43
N LEU A 61 -30.48 -11.29 1.85
CA LEU A 61 -29.29 -10.78 2.54
C LEU A 61 -29.60 -9.55 3.38
N SER A 62 -29.03 -9.50 4.55
CA SER A 62 -29.11 -8.34 5.45
C SER A 62 -28.42 -7.10 4.87
N ALA A 63 -28.80 -5.92 5.38
CA ALA A 63 -28.12 -4.68 4.95
C ALA A 63 -26.65 -4.65 5.37
N SER A 64 -26.26 -5.31 6.46
CA SER A 64 -24.86 -5.41 6.91
C SER A 64 -24.01 -6.24 5.96
N GLU A 65 -24.51 -7.36 5.44
CA GLU A 65 -23.80 -8.22 4.50
C GLU A 65 -23.49 -7.50 3.17
N ARG A 66 -24.35 -6.55 2.78
CA ARG A 66 -24.25 -5.76 1.54
C ARG A 66 -23.66 -4.37 1.73
N SER A 67 -23.04 -4.09 2.86
CA SER A 67 -22.50 -2.77 3.18
C SER A 67 -21.00 -2.79 3.38
N SER A 68 -20.40 -1.61 3.21
CA SER A 68 -19.06 -1.28 3.68
C SER A 68 -19.14 0.02 4.48
N ARG A 69 -18.48 0.08 5.62
CA ARG A 69 -18.49 1.24 6.51
C ARG A 69 -17.14 1.42 7.19
N GLY A 70 -16.85 2.64 7.56
CA GLY A 70 -15.62 2.92 8.27
C GLY A 70 -15.58 4.30 8.87
N VAL A 71 -14.73 4.43 9.86
CA VAL A 71 -14.38 5.70 10.50
C VAL A 71 -12.88 5.83 10.59
N ARG A 72 -12.38 7.04 10.50
CA ARG A 72 -10.98 7.39 10.64
C ARG A 72 -10.84 8.63 11.51
N TRP A 73 -9.88 8.59 12.40
CA TRP A 73 -9.45 9.71 13.19
C TRP A 73 -7.96 9.97 12.98
N SER A 74 -7.60 11.22 12.81
CA SER A 74 -6.22 11.66 12.60
C SER A 74 -5.91 12.88 13.46
N PHE A 75 -4.71 12.86 14.04
CA PHE A 75 -4.12 13.97 14.80
C PHE A 75 -2.76 14.30 14.20
N PRO A 76 -2.71 15.01 13.04
CA PRO A 76 -1.51 15.22 12.24
C PRO A 76 -0.72 16.44 12.71
N ASN A 77 -0.05 16.35 13.86
CA ASN A 77 0.75 17.44 14.42
C ASN A 77 2.26 17.11 14.41
N ASP A 78 3.12 18.11 14.60
CA ASP A 78 4.56 17.96 14.37
C ASP A 78 5.22 16.98 15.35
N LEU A 79 4.98 17.14 16.65
CA LEU A 79 5.60 16.31 17.69
C LEU A 79 4.90 14.96 17.85
N ILE A 80 3.58 14.92 17.79
CA ILE A 80 2.79 13.72 17.98
C ILE A 80 1.81 13.62 16.82
N ARG A 81 1.87 12.50 16.12
CA ARG A 81 0.92 12.13 15.08
C ARG A 81 0.21 10.85 15.51
N VAL A 82 -1.10 10.88 15.44
CA VAL A 82 -1.92 9.68 15.65
C VAL A 82 -2.82 9.51 14.45
N HIS A 83 -2.92 8.29 13.98
CA HIS A 83 -3.89 7.87 12.99
C HIS A 83 -4.58 6.61 13.49
N SER A 84 -5.89 6.52 13.35
CA SER A 84 -6.63 5.31 13.66
C SER A 84 -7.78 5.15 12.69
N SER A 85 -7.91 3.99 12.10
CA SER A 85 -9.05 3.67 11.24
C SER A 85 -9.70 2.34 11.66
N HIS A 86 -11.01 2.33 11.57
CA HIS A 86 -11.82 1.12 11.66
C HIS A 86 -12.63 0.98 10.38
N ARG A 87 -12.60 -0.20 9.76
CA ARG A 87 -13.37 -0.52 8.57
C ARG A 87 -14.02 -1.88 8.70
N GLU A 88 -15.23 -2.00 8.20
CA GLU A 88 -15.97 -3.25 8.10
C GLU A 88 -16.53 -3.42 6.70
N PHE A 89 -16.35 -4.61 6.13
CA PHE A 89 -16.86 -5.00 4.83
C PHE A 89 -17.72 -6.24 5.00
N GLY A 90 -18.98 -6.17 4.56
CA GLY A 90 -19.90 -7.29 4.58
C GLY A 90 -19.41 -8.45 3.70
N GLU A 91 -19.87 -9.65 3.99
CA GLU A 91 -19.48 -10.87 3.25
C GLU A 91 -19.87 -10.81 1.77
N GLU A 92 -21.02 -10.22 1.48
CA GLU A 92 -21.55 -10.07 0.14
C GLU A 92 -21.32 -8.68 -0.46
N TRP A 93 -20.47 -7.88 0.17
CA TRP A 93 -20.14 -6.55 -0.35
C TRP A 93 -19.53 -6.62 -1.75
N ASN A 94 -20.19 -6.01 -2.73
CA ASN A 94 -19.73 -5.92 -4.12
C ASN A 94 -20.18 -4.61 -4.76
N PRO A 95 -19.31 -3.61 -4.90
CA PRO A 95 -19.65 -2.29 -5.43
C PRO A 95 -19.96 -2.27 -6.92
N ALA A 96 -19.83 -3.40 -7.62
CA ALA A 96 -20.11 -3.60 -9.04
C ALA A 96 -19.21 -2.83 -10.03
N VAL A 97 -18.91 -1.56 -9.76
CA VAL A 97 -18.04 -0.69 -10.57
C VAL A 97 -16.71 -0.37 -9.87
N GLY A 98 -16.42 -1.03 -8.74
CA GLY A 98 -15.18 -0.93 -8.00
C GLY A 98 -14.54 -2.30 -7.81
N PHE A 99 -13.35 -2.32 -7.23
CA PHE A 99 -12.62 -3.53 -6.87
C PHE A 99 -12.56 -3.69 -5.35
N VAL A 100 -12.74 -4.91 -4.88
CA VAL A 100 -12.63 -5.30 -3.47
C VAL A 100 -11.79 -6.56 -3.39
N GLU A 101 -10.62 -6.45 -2.79
CA GLU A 101 -9.69 -7.59 -2.65
C GLU A 101 -10.21 -8.66 -1.70
N ARG A 102 -10.83 -8.22 -0.61
CA ARG A 102 -11.34 -9.09 0.46
C ARG A 102 -12.69 -8.60 0.96
N ARG A 103 -13.56 -9.51 1.34
CA ARG A 103 -14.88 -9.27 1.93
C ARG A 103 -14.99 -9.99 3.26
N GLY A 104 -16.04 -9.70 4.04
CA GLY A 104 -16.30 -10.39 5.29
C GLY A 104 -15.24 -10.14 6.35
N PHE A 105 -14.83 -8.88 6.56
CA PHE A 105 -13.80 -8.58 7.54
C PHE A 105 -14.02 -7.25 8.29
N ARG A 106 -13.42 -7.18 9.47
CA ARG A 106 -13.20 -5.94 10.24
C ARG A 106 -11.72 -5.67 10.34
N ARG A 107 -11.31 -4.42 10.16
CA ARG A 107 -9.92 -3.99 10.24
C ARG A 107 -9.77 -2.78 11.14
N HIS A 108 -8.83 -2.85 12.08
CA HIS A 108 -8.39 -1.76 12.94
C HIS A 108 -6.92 -1.46 12.65
N GLN A 109 -6.59 -0.20 12.37
CA GLN A 109 -5.23 0.22 12.04
C GLN A 109 -4.88 1.51 12.79
N PRO A 110 -4.48 1.45 14.06
CA PRO A 110 -3.90 2.58 14.76
C PRO A 110 -2.40 2.72 14.46
N THR A 111 -1.94 3.96 14.38
CA THR A 111 -0.53 4.36 14.28
C THR A 111 -0.27 5.50 15.25
N LEU A 112 0.82 5.42 15.99
CA LEU A 112 1.34 6.49 16.84
C LEU A 112 2.76 6.81 16.42
N THR A 113 3.04 8.08 16.10
CA THR A 113 4.39 8.56 15.82
C THR A 113 4.73 9.68 16.82
N ILE A 114 5.90 9.59 17.44
CA ILE A 114 6.50 10.66 18.27
C ILE A 114 7.74 11.16 17.54
N ALA A 115 7.80 12.45 17.24
CA ALA A 115 8.78 13.02 16.32
C ALA A 115 9.50 14.25 16.92
N PRO A 116 10.32 14.07 17.98
CA PRO A 116 11.02 15.17 18.62
C PRO A 116 12.12 15.77 17.74
N ARG A 117 12.39 17.07 17.97
CA ARG A 117 13.47 17.83 17.33
C ARG A 117 14.55 18.16 18.35
N PRO A 118 15.64 17.34 18.44
CA PRO A 118 16.68 17.57 19.41
C PRO A 118 17.45 18.87 19.11
N GLN A 119 17.49 19.78 20.09
CA GLN A 119 18.09 21.12 19.92
C GLN A 119 19.63 21.09 19.81
N ASN A 120 20.28 20.07 20.37
CA ASN A 120 21.76 20.03 20.50
C ASN A 120 22.41 19.05 19.49
N TRP A 121 21.69 18.52 18.54
CA TRP A 121 22.19 17.57 17.54
C TRP A 121 22.42 18.30 16.21
N GLN A 122 23.69 18.65 15.95
CA GLN A 122 24.05 19.47 14.79
C GLN A 122 23.62 18.92 13.43
N TYR A 123 23.55 17.60 13.29
CA TYR A 123 23.26 16.96 12.00
C TYR A 123 21.86 16.34 11.93
N ILE A 124 21.18 16.18 13.05
CA ILE A 124 19.86 15.54 13.13
C ILE A 124 18.80 16.62 13.32
N ARG A 125 17.95 16.76 12.33
CA ARG A 125 16.83 17.70 12.37
C ARG A 125 15.68 17.19 13.24
N GLN A 126 15.42 15.89 13.17
CA GLN A 126 14.28 15.25 13.83
C GLN A 126 14.54 13.75 13.99
N THR A 127 14.13 13.17 15.08
CA THR A 127 13.96 11.72 15.21
C THR A 127 12.50 11.37 15.12
N GLU A 128 12.19 10.16 14.68
CA GLU A 128 10.82 9.63 14.68
C GLU A 128 10.82 8.26 15.33
N HIS A 129 9.80 8.02 16.14
CA HIS A 129 9.55 6.77 16.83
C HIS A 129 8.11 6.41 16.52
N GLU A 130 7.88 5.26 15.86
CA GLU A 130 6.55 4.90 15.39
C GLU A 130 6.17 3.51 15.86
N ILE A 131 4.89 3.36 16.18
CA ILE A 131 4.23 2.07 16.39
C ILE A 131 3.04 2.03 15.45
N PHE A 132 3.06 1.08 14.54
CA PHE A 132 1.94 0.71 13.68
C PHE A 132 1.35 -0.61 14.17
N PHE A 133 0.04 -0.68 14.19
CA PHE A 133 -0.69 -1.89 14.52
C PHE A 133 -1.81 -2.11 13.50
N GLU A 134 -1.92 -3.32 13.00
CA GLU A 134 -3.06 -3.77 12.20
C GLU A 134 -3.67 -5.01 12.84
N TYR A 135 -4.97 -5.00 12.96
CA TYR A 135 -5.74 -6.12 13.48
C TYR A 135 -6.95 -6.34 12.57
N LEU A 136 -6.95 -7.47 11.88
CA LEU A 136 -7.98 -7.84 10.92
C LEU A 136 -8.60 -9.16 11.34
N THR A 137 -9.93 -9.16 11.49
CA THR A 137 -10.73 -10.34 11.81
C THR A 137 -11.76 -10.60 10.71
N ASP A 138 -12.31 -11.80 10.66
CA ASP A 138 -13.59 -12.01 10.00
C ASP A 138 -14.74 -11.36 10.82
N LEU A 139 -15.98 -11.52 10.35
CA LEU A 139 -17.15 -10.94 11.03
C LEU A 139 -17.55 -11.68 12.30
N ASP A 140 -17.02 -12.90 12.52
CA ASP A 140 -17.18 -13.72 13.73
C ASP A 140 -16.02 -13.49 14.73
N ASP A 141 -15.24 -12.40 14.56
CA ASP A 141 -14.10 -11.99 15.39
C ASP A 141 -12.93 -12.97 15.40
N ARG A 142 -12.85 -13.91 14.45
CA ARG A 142 -11.71 -14.79 14.27
C ARG A 142 -10.54 -14.00 13.66
N LEU A 143 -9.38 -14.03 14.31
CA LEU A 143 -8.17 -13.34 13.82
C LEU A 143 -7.71 -13.92 12.48
N LEU A 144 -7.55 -13.03 11.50
CA LEU A 144 -7.05 -13.34 10.15
C LEU A 144 -5.63 -12.80 9.94
N THR A 145 -5.41 -11.53 10.27
CA THR A 145 -4.11 -10.86 10.12
C THR A 145 -3.85 -9.97 11.32
N ARG A 146 -2.64 -9.98 11.84
CA ARG A 146 -2.16 -9.02 12.82
C ARG A 146 -0.74 -8.62 12.48
N ASN A 147 -0.50 -7.33 12.29
CA ASN A 147 0.82 -6.75 12.07
C ASN A 147 1.13 -5.77 13.19
N ILE A 148 2.30 -5.89 13.77
CA ILE A 148 2.85 -4.97 14.75
C ILE A 148 4.21 -4.54 14.22
N ASP A 149 4.32 -3.29 13.76
CA ASP A 149 5.58 -2.74 13.29
C ASP A 149 5.99 -1.60 14.22
N ILE A 150 7.20 -1.66 14.68
CA ILE A 150 7.80 -0.65 15.55
C ILE A 150 9.03 -0.10 14.85
N THR A 151 9.08 1.20 14.65
CA THR A 151 10.28 1.93 14.26
C THR A 151 10.87 2.57 15.52
N PRO A 152 11.78 1.90 16.24
CA PRO A 152 12.35 2.46 17.47
C PRO A 152 13.11 3.74 17.20
N LEU A 153 13.69 3.88 15.99
CA LEU A 153 14.45 5.05 15.61
C LEU A 153 14.44 5.27 14.09
N GLN A 154 13.96 6.43 13.68
CA GLN A 154 14.25 7.02 12.39
C GLN A 154 14.97 8.34 12.59
N LEU A 155 16.05 8.54 11.86
CA LEU A 155 16.85 9.77 11.84
C LEU A 155 16.57 10.56 10.57
N ASN A 156 16.10 11.78 10.71
CA ASN A 156 15.96 12.74 9.62
C ASN A 156 17.08 13.77 9.75
N PHE A 157 18.02 13.75 8.83
CA PHE A 157 19.21 14.61 8.86
C PHE A 157 18.92 16.01 8.30
N GLU A 158 19.69 17.01 8.73
CA GLU A 158 19.65 18.36 8.16
C GLU A 158 19.98 18.38 6.66
N SER A 159 20.82 17.47 6.21
CA SER A 159 21.13 17.24 4.80
C SER A 159 19.94 16.79 3.97
N GLY A 160 18.87 16.30 4.62
CA GLY A 160 17.70 15.67 4.02
C GLY A 160 17.88 14.17 3.80
N ASP A 161 18.98 13.59 4.25
CA ASP A 161 19.19 12.15 4.31
C ASP A 161 18.31 11.54 5.39
N ARG A 162 18.06 10.23 5.32
CA ARG A 162 17.26 9.51 6.29
C ARG A 162 17.87 8.14 6.55
N ALA A 163 17.81 7.69 7.80
CA ALA A 163 18.12 6.32 8.19
C ALA A 163 17.07 5.81 9.16
N SER A 164 16.68 4.54 9.09
CA SER A 164 15.70 3.92 9.97
C SER A 164 16.07 2.50 10.33
N PHE A 165 15.62 2.10 11.50
CA PHE A 165 15.59 0.72 11.97
C PHE A 165 14.16 0.37 12.36
N GLU A 166 13.69 -0.78 11.92
CA GLU A 166 12.34 -1.29 12.19
C GLU A 166 12.41 -2.72 12.69
N VAL A 167 11.51 -3.08 13.58
CA VAL A 167 11.23 -4.45 14.00
C VAL A 167 9.74 -4.70 13.88
N GLY A 168 9.34 -5.90 13.54
CA GLY A 168 7.92 -6.22 13.39
C GLY A 168 7.62 -7.66 13.76
N ARG A 169 6.35 -7.89 14.07
CA ARG A 169 5.79 -9.22 14.27
C ARG A 169 4.47 -9.34 13.57
N ASN A 170 4.36 -10.34 12.70
CA ASN A 170 3.20 -10.57 11.87
C ASN A 170 2.54 -11.89 12.25
N PHE A 171 1.23 -11.94 12.09
CA PHE A 171 0.40 -13.14 12.16
C PHE A 171 -0.49 -13.17 10.93
N GLU A 172 -0.51 -14.30 10.24
CA GLU A 172 -1.39 -14.51 9.09
C GLU A 172 -2.06 -15.88 9.19
N ARG A 173 -3.36 -15.89 8.99
CA ARG A 173 -4.16 -17.12 8.85
C ARG A 173 -4.46 -17.33 7.37
N LEU A 174 -3.96 -18.43 6.87
CA LEU A 174 -4.17 -18.86 5.50
C LEU A 174 -5.25 -19.94 5.46
N ASP A 175 -6.38 -19.67 4.83
CA ASP A 175 -7.50 -20.61 4.72
C ASP A 175 -7.36 -21.57 3.52
N SER A 176 -6.57 -21.22 2.50
CA SER A 176 -6.36 -22.03 1.31
C SER A 176 -4.90 -22.02 0.86
N ALA A 177 -4.41 -23.14 0.31
CA ALA A 177 -3.06 -23.21 -0.23
C ALA A 177 -2.88 -22.30 -1.46
N PHE A 178 -1.69 -21.73 -1.59
CA PHE A 178 -1.30 -21.00 -2.81
C PHE A 178 0.12 -21.35 -3.26
N THR A 179 0.40 -21.17 -4.54
CA THR A 179 1.74 -21.34 -5.09
C THR A 179 2.51 -20.03 -4.95
N ILE A 180 3.66 -20.07 -4.27
CA ILE A 180 4.53 -18.91 -4.06
C ILE A 180 5.62 -18.82 -5.12
N TYR A 181 6.11 -19.98 -5.61
CA TYR A 181 7.17 -20.05 -6.60
C TYR A 181 7.01 -21.28 -7.52
N GLY A 182 7.52 -21.20 -8.75
CA GLY A 182 7.53 -22.31 -9.68
C GLY A 182 6.17 -22.63 -10.30
N ARG A 183 6.13 -23.68 -11.12
CA ARG A 183 4.93 -24.18 -11.82
C ARG A 183 4.96 -25.71 -11.94
N GLY A 184 3.79 -26.30 -12.02
CA GLY A 184 3.68 -27.77 -12.19
C GLY A 184 4.24 -28.53 -10.99
N ASP A 185 5.09 -29.51 -11.24
CA ASP A 185 5.67 -30.40 -10.21
C ASP A 185 6.75 -29.70 -9.36
N ASP A 186 7.38 -28.64 -9.90
CA ASP A 186 8.40 -27.85 -9.19
C ASP A 186 7.77 -26.68 -8.40
N ALA A 187 6.44 -26.66 -8.25
CA ALA A 187 5.75 -25.57 -7.58
C ALA A 187 5.93 -25.66 -6.05
N ILE A 188 6.49 -24.61 -5.46
CA ILE A 188 6.54 -24.42 -4.00
C ILE A 188 5.17 -23.89 -3.55
N ARG A 189 4.49 -24.64 -2.69
CA ARG A 189 3.16 -24.33 -2.21
C ARG A 189 3.14 -24.12 -0.70
N ILE A 190 2.57 -23.00 -0.29
CA ILE A 190 2.27 -22.75 1.12
C ILE A 190 0.92 -23.38 1.45
N GLN A 191 0.88 -24.15 2.53
CA GLN A 191 -0.31 -24.86 2.98
C GLN A 191 -1.20 -23.97 3.83
N PRO A 192 -2.51 -24.29 3.96
CA PRO A 192 -3.36 -23.63 4.94
C PRO A 192 -2.80 -23.81 6.35
N GLY A 193 -2.91 -22.76 7.16
CA GLY A 193 -2.37 -22.77 8.52
C GLY A 193 -2.32 -21.40 9.15
N VAL A 194 -1.70 -21.35 10.30
CA VAL A 194 -1.37 -20.11 11.01
C VAL A 194 0.13 -19.91 10.95
N TYR A 195 0.54 -18.72 10.50
CA TYR A 195 1.94 -18.34 10.37
C TYR A 195 2.20 -17.11 11.23
N GLU A 196 3.17 -17.19 12.09
CA GLU A 196 3.73 -16.05 12.81
C GLU A 196 5.13 -15.79 12.25
N SER A 197 5.54 -14.55 12.19
CA SER A 197 6.86 -14.17 11.68
C SER A 197 7.37 -12.92 12.39
N ASP A 198 8.60 -12.98 12.84
CA ASP A 198 9.34 -11.81 13.31
C ASP A 198 10.19 -11.26 12.17
N LYS A 199 10.35 -9.95 12.11
CA LYS A 199 11.17 -9.27 11.10
C LYS A 199 11.97 -8.13 11.72
N TRP A 200 13.07 -7.80 11.07
CA TRP A 200 13.76 -6.55 11.31
C TRP A 200 14.31 -5.99 10.00
N SER A 201 14.41 -4.68 9.92
CA SER A 201 14.99 -4.02 8.75
C SER A 201 15.81 -2.79 9.12
N VAL A 202 16.76 -2.48 8.27
CA VAL A 202 17.52 -1.24 8.28
C VAL A 202 17.43 -0.59 6.92
N SER A 203 17.27 0.73 6.90
CA SER A 203 17.30 1.47 5.64
C SER A 203 18.07 2.77 5.77
N ALA A 204 18.66 3.20 4.65
CA ALA A 204 19.31 4.49 4.52
C ALA A 204 19.03 5.08 3.14
N ASN A 205 18.66 6.36 3.11
CA ASN A 205 18.31 7.05 1.87
C ASN A 205 18.98 8.42 1.86
N THR A 206 19.55 8.78 0.72
CA THR A 206 20.10 10.12 0.51
C THR A 206 19.03 11.08 0.00
N ALA A 207 19.21 12.39 0.28
CA ALA A 207 18.26 13.41 -0.13
C ALA A 207 18.02 13.41 -1.65
N GLY A 208 16.78 13.22 -2.06
CA GLY A 208 16.39 13.13 -3.47
C GLY A 208 16.60 14.42 -4.29
N ARG A 209 16.92 15.56 -3.65
CA ARG A 209 17.27 16.82 -4.31
C ARG A 209 18.66 16.84 -4.92
N ARG A 210 19.54 15.89 -4.55
CA ARG A 210 20.91 15.82 -5.09
C ARG A 210 20.92 15.36 -6.53
N MET A 211 21.97 15.72 -7.25
CA MET A 211 22.20 15.24 -8.61
C MET A 211 22.36 13.71 -8.62
N LEU A 212 23.03 13.17 -7.62
CA LEU A 212 23.11 11.74 -7.33
C LEU A 212 22.45 11.46 -5.99
N SER A 213 21.43 10.59 -5.99
CA SER A 213 20.73 10.14 -4.79
C SER A 213 20.47 8.63 -4.87
N GLY A 214 20.32 8.00 -3.74
CA GLY A 214 20.04 6.57 -3.69
C GLY A 214 19.61 6.12 -2.31
N GLY A 215 19.27 4.86 -2.21
CA GLY A 215 18.87 4.21 -0.99
C GLY A 215 19.29 2.75 -0.96
N VAL A 216 19.42 2.23 0.22
CA VAL A 216 19.63 0.81 0.52
C VAL A 216 18.69 0.43 1.65
N SER A 217 18.08 -0.74 1.51
CA SER A 217 17.33 -1.41 2.57
C SER A 217 17.74 -2.87 2.65
N TYR A 218 17.82 -3.38 3.85
CA TYR A 218 17.96 -4.81 4.13
C TYR A 218 16.90 -5.20 5.14
N GLU A 219 16.19 -6.30 4.86
CA GLU A 219 15.21 -6.92 5.75
C GLU A 219 15.54 -8.39 5.92
N SER A 220 15.48 -8.87 7.14
CA SER A 220 15.52 -10.29 7.49
C SER A 220 14.24 -10.63 8.24
N SER A 221 13.56 -11.69 7.82
CA SER A 221 12.26 -12.06 8.36
C SER A 221 12.05 -13.57 8.34
N GLU A 222 11.34 -14.08 9.33
CA GLU A 222 10.66 -15.36 9.19
C GLU A 222 9.58 -15.25 8.10
N PHE A 223 9.39 -16.29 7.31
CA PHE A 223 8.52 -16.23 6.13
C PHE A 223 7.87 -17.57 5.83
N TRP A 224 6.57 -17.71 6.06
CA TRP A 224 5.77 -18.94 5.84
C TRP A 224 6.35 -20.22 6.46
N GLY A 225 6.97 -20.10 7.63
CA GLY A 225 7.59 -21.22 8.35
C GLY A 225 9.04 -21.50 7.96
N GLY A 226 9.65 -20.65 7.15
CA GLY A 226 11.07 -20.57 6.86
C GLY A 226 11.56 -19.14 7.01
N ASP A 227 12.57 -18.73 6.24
CA ASP A 227 13.24 -17.44 6.34
C ASP A 227 13.28 -16.73 4.99
N ARG A 228 13.35 -15.38 5.04
CA ARG A 228 13.58 -14.53 3.87
C ARG A 228 14.52 -13.40 4.21
N ASP A 229 15.56 -13.24 3.39
CA ASP A 229 16.42 -12.07 3.38
C ASP A 229 16.16 -11.25 2.11
N SER A 230 15.98 -9.95 2.27
CA SER A 230 15.69 -9.02 1.16
C SER A 230 16.68 -7.88 1.14
N VAL A 231 17.20 -7.56 -0.02
CA VAL A 231 18.02 -6.37 -0.28
C VAL A 231 17.36 -5.53 -1.34
N ASP A 232 17.10 -4.26 -1.03
CA ASP A 232 16.60 -3.27 -1.96
C ASP A 232 17.66 -2.18 -2.18
N LEU A 233 18.00 -1.93 -3.44
CA LEU A 233 18.92 -0.88 -3.85
C LEU A 233 18.22 0.09 -4.79
N SER A 234 18.40 1.37 -4.57
CA SER A 234 17.91 2.41 -5.48
C SER A 234 18.99 3.44 -5.78
N GLY A 235 19.03 3.91 -7.02
CA GLY A 235 19.94 4.96 -7.45
C GLY A 235 19.27 5.87 -8.46
N THR A 236 19.40 7.18 -8.28
CA THR A 236 18.87 8.18 -9.23
C THR A 236 19.95 9.18 -9.59
N ILE A 237 20.13 9.38 -10.89
CA ILE A 237 20.97 10.44 -11.45
C ILE A 237 20.05 11.48 -12.08
N ARG A 238 20.23 12.75 -11.70
CA ARG A 238 19.51 13.90 -12.27
C ARG A 238 20.49 14.84 -12.95
N SER A 239 20.18 15.20 -14.16
CA SER A 239 20.95 16.17 -14.93
C SER A 239 20.26 17.55 -14.89
N ARG A 240 21.05 18.62 -15.04
CA ARG A 240 20.54 20.00 -15.11
C ARG A 240 19.68 20.29 -16.34
N ASN A 241 19.77 19.48 -17.37
CA ASN A 241 18.98 19.61 -18.62
C ASN A 241 17.62 18.87 -18.55
N GLY A 242 17.11 18.58 -17.36
CA GLY A 242 15.79 17.98 -17.19
C GLY A 242 15.71 16.47 -17.36
N MET A 243 16.85 15.80 -17.46
CA MET A 243 16.91 14.33 -17.55
C MET A 243 17.12 13.69 -16.19
N SER A 244 16.42 12.59 -15.92
CA SER A 244 16.62 11.72 -14.77
C SER A 244 16.61 10.25 -15.19
N LEU A 245 17.49 9.47 -14.56
CA LEU A 245 17.56 8.02 -14.68
C LEU A 245 17.51 7.44 -13.26
N THR A 246 16.60 6.50 -13.03
CA THR A 246 16.49 5.78 -11.78
C THR A 246 16.63 4.28 -12.03
N ALA A 247 17.49 3.64 -11.26
CA ALA A 247 17.62 2.19 -11.18
C ALA A 247 17.13 1.71 -9.83
N ASN A 248 16.31 0.67 -9.81
CA ASN A 248 15.90 -0.05 -8.61
C ASN A 248 16.19 -1.53 -8.82
N TYR A 249 16.79 -2.14 -7.82
CA TYR A 249 17.09 -3.56 -7.79
C TYR A 249 16.62 -4.13 -6.47
N GLN A 250 15.87 -5.22 -6.55
CA GLN A 250 15.42 -6.00 -5.39
C GLN A 250 15.89 -7.43 -5.57
N HIS A 251 16.48 -7.97 -4.52
CA HIS A 251 16.87 -9.36 -4.40
C HIS A 251 16.25 -9.95 -3.16
N ASN A 252 15.62 -11.13 -3.30
CA ASN A 252 15.13 -11.90 -2.16
C ASN A 252 15.73 -13.29 -2.23
N GLU A 253 16.28 -13.74 -1.11
CA GLU A 253 16.66 -15.11 -0.85
C GLU A 253 15.64 -15.71 0.10
N VAL A 254 15.00 -16.81 -0.30
CA VAL A 254 13.90 -17.43 0.45
C VAL A 254 14.22 -18.89 0.69
N SER A 255 14.22 -19.30 1.96
CA SER A 255 14.43 -20.67 2.38
C SER A 255 13.19 -21.17 3.13
N LEU A 256 12.48 -22.12 2.53
CA LEU A 256 11.24 -22.68 3.06
C LEU A 256 11.37 -24.19 3.30
N PRO A 257 10.58 -24.78 4.20
CA PRO A 257 10.52 -26.24 4.36
C PRO A 257 10.15 -26.99 3.07
N GLN A 258 9.52 -26.32 2.12
CA GLN A 258 9.08 -26.89 0.83
C GLN A 258 10.09 -26.70 -0.30
N GLY A 259 11.13 -25.89 -0.11
CA GLY A 259 12.18 -25.62 -1.09
C GLY A 259 12.69 -24.18 -1.03
N ASP A 260 13.88 -23.96 -1.54
CA ASP A 260 14.57 -22.68 -1.56
C ASP A 260 14.44 -22.05 -2.94
N PHE A 261 14.40 -20.72 -2.99
CA PHE A 261 14.42 -19.98 -4.25
C PHE A 261 14.89 -18.53 -4.05
N ASP A 262 15.41 -17.95 -5.12
CA ASP A 262 15.77 -16.54 -5.17
C ASP A 262 14.87 -15.81 -6.16
N THR A 263 14.68 -14.52 -5.94
CA THR A 263 14.01 -13.65 -6.91
C THR A 263 14.81 -12.37 -7.13
N ASN A 264 14.86 -11.92 -8.38
CA ASN A 264 15.53 -10.69 -8.76
C ASN A 264 14.58 -9.82 -9.60
N LEU A 265 14.42 -8.59 -9.18
CA LEU A 265 13.65 -7.58 -9.90
C LEU A 265 14.52 -6.36 -10.19
N LEU A 266 14.75 -6.08 -11.47
CA LEU A 266 15.45 -4.89 -11.91
C LEU A 266 14.49 -3.97 -12.65
N ARG A 267 14.40 -2.70 -12.21
CA ARG A 267 13.66 -1.66 -12.90
C ARG A 267 14.54 -0.47 -13.20
N LEU A 268 14.60 -0.09 -14.48
CA LEU A 268 15.22 1.15 -14.95
C LEU A 268 14.12 2.08 -15.42
N SER A 269 14.07 3.28 -14.88
CA SER A 269 13.09 4.32 -15.25
C SER A 269 13.83 5.57 -15.69
N TRP A 270 13.37 6.21 -16.76
CA TRP A 270 13.91 7.47 -17.22
C TRP A 270 12.81 8.49 -17.46
N ALA A 271 13.16 9.74 -17.25
CA ALA A 271 12.34 10.88 -17.63
C ALA A 271 13.23 11.96 -18.22
N TRP A 272 12.78 12.57 -19.30
CA TRP A 272 13.45 13.69 -19.92
C TRP A 272 12.45 14.78 -20.28
N ASN A 273 12.52 15.88 -19.57
CA ASN A 273 11.74 17.09 -19.83
C ASN A 273 12.50 17.94 -20.85
N LEU A 274 12.19 17.75 -22.13
CA LEU A 274 12.82 18.46 -23.26
C LEU A 274 12.44 19.95 -23.24
N SER A 275 11.22 20.26 -22.81
CA SER A 275 10.69 21.60 -22.65
C SER A 275 9.54 21.59 -21.62
N PRO A 276 8.99 22.76 -21.23
CA PRO A 276 7.76 22.81 -20.41
C PRO A 276 6.56 22.11 -21.07
N PHE A 277 6.61 21.88 -22.38
CA PHE A 277 5.52 21.33 -23.17
C PHE A 277 5.79 19.91 -23.68
N THR A 278 7.03 19.39 -23.55
CA THR A 278 7.40 18.09 -24.11
C THR A 278 8.21 17.29 -23.11
N ALA A 279 7.73 16.09 -22.79
CA ALA A 279 8.41 15.16 -21.91
C ALA A 279 8.41 13.73 -22.51
N ILE A 280 9.48 13.02 -22.33
CA ILE A 280 9.61 11.59 -22.64
C ILE A 280 9.79 10.88 -21.31
N THR A 281 9.03 9.82 -21.07
CA THR A 281 9.18 8.96 -19.92
C THR A 281 9.16 7.52 -20.35
N GLY A 282 9.82 6.66 -19.59
CA GLY A 282 9.73 5.24 -19.85
C GLY A 282 10.33 4.42 -18.72
N ASN A 283 10.12 3.12 -18.80
CA ASN A 283 10.77 2.15 -17.93
C ASN A 283 11.03 0.84 -18.67
N VAL A 284 12.03 0.11 -18.18
CA VAL A 284 12.29 -1.28 -18.48
C VAL A 284 12.31 -2.02 -17.17
N GLN A 285 11.61 -3.13 -17.10
CA GLN A 285 11.56 -4.00 -15.94
C GLN A 285 11.90 -5.42 -16.37
N TYR A 286 12.81 -6.03 -15.64
CA TYR A 286 13.11 -7.45 -15.74
C TYR A 286 12.76 -8.13 -14.42
N ASP A 287 12.02 -9.21 -14.50
CA ASP A 287 11.60 -10.06 -13.40
C ASP A 287 12.00 -11.49 -13.74
N ASP A 288 12.90 -12.07 -12.95
CA ASP A 288 13.42 -13.43 -13.19
C ASP A 288 12.40 -14.53 -12.85
N LEU A 289 11.44 -14.24 -11.96
CA LEU A 289 10.37 -15.19 -11.63
C LEU A 289 9.46 -15.47 -12.84
N SER A 290 9.09 -14.43 -13.56
CA SER A 290 8.29 -14.54 -14.79
C SER A 290 9.13 -14.73 -16.06
N ASN A 291 10.44 -14.47 -16.01
CA ASN A 291 11.36 -14.36 -17.15
C ASN A 291 10.86 -13.35 -18.21
N VAL A 292 10.21 -12.28 -17.74
CA VAL A 292 9.61 -11.27 -18.62
C VAL A 292 10.39 -9.97 -18.54
N VAL A 293 10.69 -9.41 -19.72
CA VAL A 293 11.14 -8.03 -19.88
C VAL A 293 9.96 -7.18 -20.32
N GLY A 294 9.49 -6.32 -19.40
CA GLY A 294 8.49 -5.33 -19.72
C GLY A 294 9.12 -4.00 -20.13
N VAL A 295 8.65 -3.40 -21.22
CA VAL A 295 9.13 -2.10 -21.70
C VAL A 295 7.94 -1.17 -21.88
N TYR A 296 8.04 0.04 -21.36
CA TYR A 296 7.08 1.10 -21.56
C TYR A 296 7.83 2.39 -21.94
N ALA A 297 7.35 3.08 -22.96
CA ALA A 297 7.81 4.42 -23.32
C ALA A 297 6.63 5.31 -23.69
N ARG A 298 6.69 6.56 -23.31
CA ARG A 298 5.63 7.54 -23.55
C ARG A 298 6.22 8.89 -23.88
N LEU A 299 5.76 9.50 -24.99
CA LEU A 299 5.94 10.90 -25.30
C LEU A 299 4.67 11.66 -24.92
N ARG A 300 4.82 12.75 -24.17
CA ARG A 300 3.76 13.73 -23.91
C ARG A 300 4.12 15.04 -24.60
N TRP A 301 3.20 15.55 -25.38
CA TRP A 301 3.31 16.87 -26.01
C TRP A 301 2.07 17.70 -25.72
N ILE A 302 2.26 18.84 -25.04
CA ILE A 302 1.23 19.80 -24.73
C ILE A 302 1.19 20.79 -25.89
N ILE A 303 0.17 20.73 -26.75
CA ILE A 303 -0.03 21.68 -27.85
C ILE A 303 -0.52 23.03 -27.31
N GLN A 304 -1.47 22.97 -26.39
CA GLN A 304 -2.01 24.11 -25.66
C GLN A 304 -2.41 23.61 -24.25
N PRO A 305 -2.44 24.48 -23.22
CA PRO A 305 -2.92 24.09 -21.90
C PRO A 305 -4.30 23.42 -22.00
N GLY A 306 -4.38 22.16 -21.52
CA GLY A 306 -5.58 21.32 -21.60
C GLY A 306 -5.69 20.42 -22.82
N ASN A 307 -4.80 20.55 -23.81
CA ASN A 307 -4.77 19.70 -25.02
C ASN A 307 -3.42 18.97 -25.10
N ASP A 308 -3.38 17.77 -24.57
CA ASP A 308 -2.20 16.90 -24.53
C ASP A 308 -2.30 15.80 -25.58
N VAL A 309 -1.22 15.56 -26.30
CA VAL A 309 -1.02 14.39 -27.18
C VAL A 309 -0.07 13.41 -26.48
N PHE A 310 -0.43 12.15 -26.52
CA PHE A 310 0.36 11.05 -25.98
C PHE A 310 0.65 10.04 -27.11
N LEU A 311 1.91 9.62 -27.19
CA LEU A 311 2.37 8.56 -28.07
C LEU A 311 3.09 7.47 -27.27
#